data_fbc352d04dde7f437603f252908fa2fa
#
_entry.id   fbc352d04dde7f437603f252908fa2fa
#
_cell.length_a   1.000
_cell.length_b   1.000
_cell.length_c   1.000
_cell.angle_alpha   90.00
_cell.angle_beta   90.00
_cell.angle_gamma   90.00
#
_symmetry.space_group_name_H-M   'P 1'
#
loop_
_entity.id
_entity.type
_entity.pdbx_description
1 polymer ?
#
loop_
_entity_poly.entity_id
_entity_poly.type
_entity_poly.pdbx_seq_one_letter_code
_entity_poly.pdbx_strand_id
1 'polypeptide(L)'
;MGGEGNFTNPGRLLDFKHFCSDALKEFFCAERDVLSEVTPNIPLTTNFMVSASQNTLDYDDWAHEVDFVSNDHYFTPGSWHIDELAYSASLVDGISRKKPWFLMEQSTSAVNWREINPRKEPGELIRDSMLHLAMGADAICYFQWRQSRSGAEKFHSAMLPLAGEHSQIYRDVCALGADLDTLSDAGILRSKLSKARVAIVQDIQSEWATEHTATPTQHIREWTEPLDWFAAFANRGVTADVTPIHAQWDTYDAVVIPCVYLFSEEMAERLRTFVRNGGKAFVTYYSALADEHDRLHTEGWPGLIGDVVGVRIEEHCPLGTLFPGMLDHLDVSNGTVVHDLADVIDAIADDTTVLATFEADPATGMDGRAAITVHPYHEGGVAYIAGKLGRDGISQSLPEICAALGFELDADPRAGDVLRVVREQEDGAIFEFLFNRTRNTVTADRPAGDMLICSLATDSTDKVTLEPNGVLAFRR
;
A
#
# COMPACT_ATOMS: atom_id res chain seq x y z
N MET A 1 -8.93 -28.72 -12.78
CA MET A 1 -7.51 -28.77 -12.44
C MET A 1 -7.28 -30.05 -11.65
N GLY A 2 -6.88 -31.10 -12.29
CA GLY A 2 -6.69 -32.39 -11.69
C GLY A 2 -5.21 -32.61 -11.41
N GLY A 3 -4.84 -32.57 -10.19
CA GLY A 3 -3.52 -32.91 -9.72
C GLY A 3 -3.46 -32.72 -8.21
N GLU A 4 -3.80 -33.78 -7.51
CA GLU A 4 -3.38 -33.95 -6.12
C GLU A 4 -1.85 -34.08 -6.09
N GLY A 5 -1.12 -32.99 -6.30
CA GLY A 5 0.33 -33.00 -6.25
C GLY A 5 0.84 -31.60 -5.97
N ASN A 6 1.68 -31.50 -4.97
CA ASN A 6 2.33 -30.29 -4.51
C ASN A 6 3.28 -29.64 -5.55
N PHE A 7 3.26 -30.05 -6.82
CA PHE A 7 4.20 -29.64 -7.85
C PHE A 7 3.48 -29.30 -9.17
N THR A 8 2.55 -28.36 -9.10
CA THR A 8 2.04 -27.72 -10.33
C THR A 8 3.14 -26.81 -10.87
N ASN A 9 3.32 -26.79 -12.18
CA ASN A 9 4.27 -25.86 -12.82
C ASN A 9 3.86 -24.40 -12.49
N PRO A 10 4.74 -23.59 -11.90
CA PRO A 10 4.42 -22.22 -11.48
C PRO A 10 3.93 -21.33 -12.61
N GLY A 11 4.62 -21.29 -13.75
CA GLY A 11 4.21 -20.50 -14.91
C GLY A 11 2.80 -20.89 -15.42
N ARG A 12 2.38 -22.16 -15.28
CA ARG A 12 1.00 -22.55 -15.59
C ARG A 12 -0.03 -21.96 -14.62
N LEU A 13 0.34 -21.77 -13.35
CA LEU A 13 -0.54 -21.13 -12.37
C LEU A 13 -0.64 -19.64 -12.68
N LEU A 14 0.45 -18.99 -13.02
CA LEU A 14 0.48 -17.60 -13.47
C LEU A 14 -0.38 -17.40 -14.73
N ASP A 15 -0.21 -18.23 -15.77
CA ASP A 15 -1.07 -18.23 -16.97
C ASP A 15 -2.55 -18.39 -16.62
N PHE A 16 -2.87 -19.20 -15.61
CA PHE A 16 -4.27 -19.40 -15.19
C PHE A 16 -4.84 -18.15 -14.49
N LYS A 17 -4.03 -17.44 -13.70
CA LYS A 17 -4.42 -16.15 -13.10
C LYS A 17 -4.69 -15.10 -14.18
N HIS A 18 -3.80 -14.98 -15.16
CA HIS A 18 -4.01 -14.13 -16.35
C HIS A 18 -5.31 -14.48 -17.05
N PHE A 19 -5.50 -15.74 -17.39
CA PHE A 19 -6.74 -16.20 -18.04
C PHE A 19 -7.99 -15.83 -17.24
N CYS A 20 -7.98 -16.00 -15.93
CA CYS A 20 -9.14 -15.64 -15.09
C CYS A 20 -9.44 -14.15 -15.12
N SER A 21 -8.41 -13.30 -15.01
CA SER A 21 -8.55 -11.85 -15.08
C SER A 21 -9.04 -11.40 -16.45
N ASP A 22 -8.43 -11.91 -17.52
CA ASP A 22 -8.77 -11.55 -18.91
C ASP A 22 -10.16 -11.99 -19.30
N ALA A 23 -10.56 -13.23 -18.97
CA ALA A 23 -11.88 -13.75 -19.31
C ALA A 23 -13.02 -12.96 -18.65
N LEU A 24 -12.83 -12.53 -17.40
CA LEU A 24 -13.79 -11.66 -16.72
C LEU A 24 -13.80 -10.25 -17.32
N LYS A 25 -12.63 -9.70 -17.67
CA LYS A 25 -12.51 -8.40 -18.35
C LYS A 25 -13.22 -8.41 -19.71
N GLU A 26 -13.00 -9.47 -20.51
CA GLU A 26 -13.72 -9.64 -21.80
C GLU A 26 -15.23 -9.66 -21.62
N PHE A 27 -15.72 -10.33 -20.59
CA PHE A 27 -17.14 -10.34 -20.26
C PHE A 27 -17.68 -8.94 -19.92
N PHE A 28 -16.97 -8.22 -19.05
CA PHE A 28 -17.31 -6.83 -18.73
C PHE A 28 -17.30 -5.92 -19.98
N CYS A 29 -16.28 -6.04 -20.83
CA CYS A 29 -16.17 -5.25 -22.07
C CYS A 29 -17.36 -5.51 -23.01
N ALA A 30 -17.80 -6.77 -23.14
CA ALA A 30 -18.96 -7.11 -23.95
C ALA A 30 -20.26 -6.46 -23.41
N GLU A 31 -20.46 -6.45 -22.09
CA GLU A 31 -21.61 -5.76 -21.47
C GLU A 31 -21.51 -4.24 -21.63
N ARG A 32 -20.32 -3.66 -21.39
CA ARG A 32 -20.05 -2.22 -21.59
C ARG A 32 -20.38 -1.80 -23.02
N ASP A 33 -19.96 -2.55 -24.02
CA ASP A 33 -20.17 -2.21 -25.42
C ASP A 33 -21.66 -2.15 -25.76
N VAL A 34 -22.46 -3.11 -25.28
CA VAL A 34 -23.92 -3.08 -25.43
C VAL A 34 -24.56 -1.88 -24.73
N LEU A 35 -24.12 -1.57 -23.51
CA LEU A 35 -24.62 -0.40 -22.76
C LEU A 35 -24.26 0.91 -23.46
N SER A 36 -23.06 1.03 -24.00
CA SER A 36 -22.57 2.21 -24.70
C SER A 36 -23.38 2.52 -25.98
N GLU A 37 -23.92 1.50 -26.65
CA GLU A 37 -24.83 1.69 -27.78
C GLU A 37 -26.18 2.28 -27.34
N VAL A 38 -26.67 1.90 -26.16
CA VAL A 38 -28.00 2.32 -25.67
C VAL A 38 -27.94 3.61 -24.85
N THR A 39 -26.86 3.80 -24.10
CA THR A 39 -26.68 4.94 -23.19
C THR A 39 -25.31 5.62 -23.36
N PRO A 40 -24.99 6.17 -24.54
CA PRO A 40 -23.65 6.63 -24.89
C PRO A 40 -23.11 7.81 -24.07
N ASN A 41 -23.93 8.44 -23.25
CA ASN A 41 -23.57 9.61 -22.45
C ASN A 41 -23.58 9.29 -20.93
N ILE A 42 -23.79 8.03 -20.53
CA ILE A 42 -23.76 7.62 -19.12
C ILE A 42 -22.43 6.92 -18.86
N PRO A 43 -21.61 7.44 -17.94
CA PRO A 43 -20.34 6.78 -17.58
C PRO A 43 -20.57 5.38 -17.02
N LEU A 44 -19.69 4.45 -17.39
CA LEU A 44 -19.75 3.04 -17.00
C LEU A 44 -18.57 2.69 -16.12
N THR A 45 -18.84 1.94 -15.08
CA THR A 45 -17.84 1.37 -14.16
C THR A 45 -18.30 0.01 -13.66
N THR A 46 -17.43 -0.67 -12.93
CA THR A 46 -17.76 -1.87 -12.16
C THR A 46 -17.02 -1.86 -10.84
N ASN A 47 -17.49 -2.64 -9.86
CA ASN A 47 -16.88 -2.67 -8.54
C ASN A 47 -15.52 -3.37 -8.59
N PHE A 48 -14.48 -2.64 -8.27
CA PHE A 48 -13.16 -3.20 -7.99
C PHE A 48 -13.09 -3.58 -6.49
N MET A 49 -12.20 -4.47 -6.13
CA MET A 49 -11.91 -4.81 -4.74
C MET A 49 -10.42 -4.63 -4.45
N VAL A 50 -9.91 -3.45 -4.73
CA VAL A 50 -8.51 -3.10 -4.49
C VAL A 50 -8.29 -2.88 -3.00
N SER A 51 -7.44 -3.69 -2.41
CA SER A 51 -6.95 -3.52 -1.04
C SER A 51 -5.59 -4.20 -0.89
N ALA A 52 -4.93 -3.98 0.22
CA ALA A 52 -3.62 -4.58 0.49
C ALA A 52 -3.60 -6.13 0.40
N SER A 53 -4.74 -6.79 0.62
CA SER A 53 -4.82 -8.26 0.67
C SER A 53 -5.64 -8.89 -0.45
N GLN A 54 -6.11 -8.12 -1.43
CA GLN A 54 -6.93 -8.60 -2.54
C GLN A 54 -6.13 -8.59 -3.84
N ASN A 55 -5.90 -9.78 -4.39
CA ASN A 55 -5.05 -10.00 -5.55
C ASN A 55 -5.70 -10.90 -6.61
N THR A 56 -7.02 -10.86 -6.74
CA THR A 56 -7.76 -11.78 -7.62
C THR A 56 -7.72 -11.39 -9.09
N LEU A 57 -7.68 -10.09 -9.39
CA LEU A 57 -7.73 -9.53 -10.75
C LEU A 57 -6.66 -8.46 -10.92
N ASP A 58 -6.19 -8.27 -12.15
CA ASP A 58 -5.30 -7.16 -12.50
C ASP A 58 -6.10 -5.87 -12.71
N TYR A 59 -6.38 -5.18 -11.62
CA TYR A 59 -7.17 -3.96 -11.66
C TYR A 59 -6.47 -2.78 -12.33
N ASP A 60 -5.14 -2.78 -12.46
CA ASP A 60 -4.45 -1.76 -13.25
C ASP A 60 -4.78 -1.90 -14.73
N ASP A 61 -4.79 -3.12 -15.25
CA ASP A 61 -5.21 -3.42 -16.61
C ASP A 61 -6.72 -3.16 -16.82
N TRP A 62 -7.58 -3.56 -15.87
CA TRP A 62 -9.02 -3.32 -15.92
C TRP A 62 -9.39 -1.83 -15.91
N ALA A 63 -8.61 -0.98 -15.26
CA ALA A 63 -8.86 0.45 -15.16
C ALA A 63 -8.83 1.18 -16.52
N HIS A 64 -8.29 0.56 -17.55
CA HIS A 64 -8.34 1.08 -18.92
C HIS A 64 -9.72 0.91 -19.58
N GLU A 65 -10.54 0.00 -19.07
CA GLU A 65 -11.81 -0.38 -19.66
C GLU A 65 -13.03 0.31 -19.01
N VAL A 66 -12.83 1.06 -17.91
CA VAL A 66 -13.88 1.80 -17.20
C VAL A 66 -13.73 3.31 -17.40
N ASP A 67 -14.84 4.04 -17.35
CA ASP A 67 -14.83 5.50 -17.46
C ASP A 67 -14.24 6.15 -16.20
N PHE A 68 -14.47 5.54 -15.04
CA PHE A 68 -13.86 5.90 -13.76
C PHE A 68 -13.72 4.66 -12.89
N VAL A 69 -12.71 4.64 -12.04
CA VAL A 69 -12.50 3.54 -11.09
C VAL A 69 -13.49 3.67 -9.94
N SER A 70 -14.15 2.56 -9.59
CA SER A 70 -14.92 2.45 -8.36
C SER A 70 -14.43 1.25 -7.55
N ASN A 71 -14.34 1.40 -6.23
CA ASN A 71 -13.71 0.42 -5.36
C ASN A 71 -14.61 0.06 -4.16
N ASP A 72 -14.62 -1.21 -3.82
CA ASP A 72 -15.25 -1.72 -2.60
C ASP A 72 -14.15 -1.96 -1.57
N HIS A 73 -14.28 -1.34 -0.40
CA HIS A 73 -13.29 -1.51 0.65
C HIS A 73 -13.94 -1.69 2.02
N TYR A 74 -13.94 -2.93 2.49
CA TYR A 74 -14.49 -3.32 3.79
C TYR A 74 -13.40 -3.43 4.85
N PHE A 75 -12.86 -2.28 5.29
CA PHE A 75 -11.88 -2.21 6.34
C PHE A 75 -12.36 -2.88 7.63
N THR A 76 -11.48 -3.56 8.37
CA THR A 76 -11.88 -4.31 9.56
C THR A 76 -12.10 -3.37 10.75
N PRO A 77 -13.33 -3.28 11.30
CA PRO A 77 -13.62 -2.45 12.46
C PRO A 77 -12.75 -2.84 13.67
N GLY A 78 -12.39 -1.86 14.49
CA GLY A 78 -11.48 -2.04 15.62
C GLY A 78 -10.01 -2.16 15.21
N SER A 79 -9.72 -2.18 13.93
CA SER A 79 -8.35 -2.03 13.45
C SER A 79 -7.90 -0.59 13.69
N TRP A 80 -6.87 -0.43 14.49
CA TRP A 80 -6.28 0.88 14.78
C TRP A 80 -5.27 1.31 13.71
N HIS A 81 -4.81 0.37 12.89
CA HIS A 81 -3.88 0.61 11.82
C HIS A 81 -4.60 1.17 10.60
N ILE A 82 -4.78 2.49 10.55
CA ILE A 82 -5.35 3.15 9.37
C ILE A 82 -4.40 3.13 8.16
N ASP A 83 -3.17 2.67 8.34
CA ASP A 83 -2.18 2.58 7.26
C ASP A 83 -2.63 1.65 6.14
N GLU A 84 -3.29 0.54 6.46
CA GLU A 84 -3.83 -0.38 5.45
C GLU A 84 -4.94 0.29 4.63
N LEU A 85 -5.81 1.07 5.28
CA LEU A 85 -6.84 1.83 4.58
C LEU A 85 -6.21 2.92 3.69
N ALA A 86 -5.25 3.68 4.22
CA ALA A 86 -4.55 4.72 3.47
C ALA A 86 -3.75 4.13 2.30
N TYR A 87 -3.06 3.00 2.53
CA TYR A 87 -2.34 2.25 1.50
C TYR A 87 -3.29 1.82 0.37
N SER A 88 -4.40 1.16 0.72
CA SER A 88 -5.38 0.66 -0.27
C SER A 88 -6.00 1.80 -1.07
N ALA A 89 -6.37 2.91 -0.41
CA ALA A 89 -6.89 4.09 -1.09
C ALA A 89 -5.84 4.76 -2.00
N SER A 90 -4.56 4.78 -1.57
CA SER A 90 -3.45 5.27 -2.40
C SER A 90 -3.25 4.40 -3.64
N LEU A 91 -3.37 3.07 -3.51
CA LEU A 91 -3.29 2.16 -4.64
C LEU A 91 -4.44 2.38 -5.63
N VAL A 92 -5.67 2.59 -5.14
CA VAL A 92 -6.82 2.94 -6.02
C VAL A 92 -6.56 4.24 -6.77
N ASP A 93 -6.02 5.26 -6.09
CA ASP A 93 -5.64 6.53 -6.71
C ASP A 93 -4.54 6.33 -7.78
N GLY A 94 -3.57 5.45 -7.52
CA GLY A 94 -2.54 5.04 -8.48
C GLY A 94 -3.12 4.35 -9.72
N ILE A 95 -3.98 3.36 -9.53
CA ILE A 95 -4.69 2.62 -10.58
C ILE A 95 -5.60 3.55 -11.38
N SER A 96 -6.28 4.49 -10.73
CA SER A 96 -7.11 5.51 -11.39
C SER A 96 -6.30 6.55 -12.18
N ARG A 97 -4.96 6.51 -12.10
CA ARG A 97 -4.04 7.46 -12.72
C ARG A 97 -4.29 8.90 -12.26
N LYS A 98 -4.48 9.03 -10.93
CA LYS A 98 -4.77 10.31 -10.27
C LYS A 98 -6.03 11.01 -10.79
N LYS A 99 -6.96 10.24 -11.37
CA LYS A 99 -8.30 10.72 -11.70
C LYS A 99 -9.24 10.48 -10.52
N PRO A 100 -10.32 11.25 -10.38
CA PRO A 100 -11.34 11.00 -9.37
C PRO A 100 -11.86 9.56 -9.43
N TRP A 101 -12.01 8.93 -8.27
CA TRP A 101 -12.54 7.59 -8.13
C TRP A 101 -13.64 7.53 -7.07
N PHE A 102 -14.44 6.47 -7.05
CA PHE A 102 -15.54 6.31 -6.12
C PHE A 102 -15.27 5.17 -5.14
N LEU A 103 -15.46 5.44 -3.83
CA LEU A 103 -15.68 4.36 -2.89
C LEU A 103 -17.11 3.86 -3.09
N MET A 104 -17.26 2.78 -3.87
CA MET A 104 -18.56 2.26 -4.28
C MET A 104 -19.24 1.49 -3.16
N GLU A 105 -18.46 0.74 -2.36
CA GLU A 105 -18.97 0.03 -1.20
C GLU A 105 -18.04 0.12 -0.01
N GLN A 106 -18.64 0.33 1.14
CA GLN A 106 -18.10 0.05 2.47
C GLN A 106 -19.23 -0.23 3.44
N SER A 107 -18.93 -0.78 4.62
CA SER A 107 -19.94 -1.01 5.65
C SER A 107 -20.09 0.20 6.58
N THR A 108 -21.33 0.44 7.05
CA THR A 108 -21.56 1.45 8.09
C THR A 108 -21.14 0.98 9.48
N SER A 109 -21.06 -0.35 9.71
CA SER A 109 -20.61 -0.98 10.95
C SER A 109 -20.19 -2.43 10.66
N ALA A 110 -20.77 -3.43 11.33
CA ALA A 110 -20.46 -4.83 11.16
C ALA A 110 -20.86 -5.36 9.76
N VAL A 111 -20.05 -6.23 9.21
CA VAL A 111 -20.37 -7.09 8.07
C VAL A 111 -20.94 -8.43 8.56
N ASN A 112 -21.09 -9.46 7.69
CA ASN A 112 -21.71 -10.73 8.07
C ASN A 112 -20.96 -11.98 7.59
N TRP A 113 -19.77 -11.83 7.00
CA TRP A 113 -19.00 -12.93 6.38
C TRP A 113 -17.69 -13.29 7.08
N ARG A 114 -17.30 -12.54 8.13
CA ARG A 114 -16.10 -12.86 8.92
C ARG A 114 -16.45 -13.87 10.00
N GLU A 115 -15.46 -14.58 10.52
CA GLU A 115 -15.64 -15.48 11.68
C GLU A 115 -16.21 -14.73 12.89
N ILE A 116 -15.67 -13.52 13.15
CA ILE A 116 -16.19 -12.56 14.11
C ILE A 116 -16.41 -11.24 13.38
N ASN A 117 -17.63 -10.69 13.46
CA ASN A 117 -17.99 -9.44 12.80
C ASN A 117 -18.07 -8.30 13.82
N PRO A 118 -16.95 -7.61 14.11
CA PRO A 118 -16.95 -6.50 15.05
C PRO A 118 -17.77 -5.32 14.52
N ARG A 119 -18.40 -4.59 15.43
CA ARG A 119 -19.01 -3.29 15.10
C ARG A 119 -17.93 -2.21 15.03
N LYS A 120 -18.17 -1.16 14.28
CA LYS A 120 -17.33 0.04 14.32
C LYS A 120 -17.42 0.73 15.69
N GLU A 121 -16.27 1.20 16.17
CA GLU A 121 -16.17 2.05 17.35
C GLU A 121 -16.68 3.47 17.04
N PRO A 122 -16.98 4.30 18.05
CA PRO A 122 -17.31 5.70 17.83
C PRO A 122 -16.24 6.41 17.01
N GLY A 123 -16.65 7.14 15.98
CA GLY A 123 -15.76 7.88 15.07
C GLY A 123 -15.20 7.08 13.91
N GLU A 124 -15.14 5.74 13.96
CA GLU A 124 -14.56 4.94 12.87
C GLU A 124 -15.28 5.12 11.54
N LEU A 125 -16.61 5.25 11.52
CA LEU A 125 -17.37 5.47 10.29
C LEU A 125 -16.93 6.78 9.61
N ILE A 126 -16.81 7.85 10.39
CA ILE A 126 -16.41 9.18 9.90
C ILE A 126 -14.94 9.13 9.48
N ARG A 127 -14.05 8.60 10.34
CA ARG A 127 -12.62 8.46 10.04
C ARG A 127 -12.37 7.72 8.72
N ASP A 128 -12.95 6.54 8.57
CA ASP A 128 -12.72 5.69 7.40
C ASP A 128 -13.22 6.36 6.13
N SER A 129 -14.41 6.98 6.17
CA SER A 129 -14.98 7.67 5.02
C SER A 129 -14.19 8.92 4.65
N MET A 130 -13.81 9.73 5.66
CA MET A 130 -13.00 10.93 5.44
C MET A 130 -11.60 10.59 4.94
N LEU A 131 -11.03 9.46 5.35
CA LEU A 131 -9.71 9.05 4.86
C LEU A 131 -9.77 8.65 3.38
N HIS A 132 -10.79 7.91 2.94
CA HIS A 132 -10.98 7.63 1.51
C HIS A 132 -11.15 8.93 0.71
N LEU A 133 -11.97 9.88 1.20
CA LEU A 133 -12.13 11.18 0.55
C LEU A 133 -10.79 11.94 0.50
N ALA A 134 -10.07 12.00 1.61
CA ALA A 134 -8.77 12.66 1.67
C ALA A 134 -7.78 12.04 0.67
N MET A 135 -7.82 10.71 0.50
CA MET A 135 -6.96 9.94 -0.40
C MET A 135 -7.48 9.88 -1.86
N GLY A 136 -8.39 10.77 -2.24
CA GLY A 136 -8.75 10.98 -3.66
C GLY A 136 -10.12 10.47 -4.09
N ALA A 137 -10.90 9.82 -3.21
CA ALA A 137 -12.27 9.48 -3.55
C ALA A 137 -13.14 10.73 -3.69
N ASP A 138 -14.00 10.79 -4.72
CA ASP A 138 -14.95 11.89 -4.95
C ASP A 138 -16.40 11.49 -4.61
N ALA A 139 -16.64 10.22 -4.28
CA ALA A 139 -17.92 9.75 -3.77
C ALA A 139 -17.71 8.67 -2.73
N ILE A 140 -18.61 8.65 -1.73
CA ILE A 140 -18.64 7.67 -0.65
C ILE A 140 -20.01 7.00 -0.65
N CYS A 141 -20.04 5.72 -1.02
CA CYS A 141 -21.25 4.91 -1.04
C CYS A 141 -21.16 3.80 0.01
N TYR A 142 -22.30 3.24 0.36
CA TYR A 142 -22.40 2.23 1.40
C TYR A 142 -23.24 1.03 0.96
N PHE A 143 -22.79 -0.14 1.23
CA PHE A 143 -23.62 -1.31 1.36
C PHE A 143 -24.09 -1.40 2.81
N GLN A 144 -25.41 -1.18 3.14
CA GLN A 144 -26.52 -0.94 2.24
C GLN A 144 -27.41 0.20 2.79
N TRP A 145 -28.37 0.70 1.99
CA TRP A 145 -29.28 1.74 2.46
C TRP A 145 -30.10 1.30 3.67
N ARG A 146 -30.81 0.17 3.57
CA ARG A 146 -31.67 -0.34 4.63
C ARG A 146 -31.33 -1.79 4.94
N GLN A 147 -31.22 -2.12 6.23
CA GLN A 147 -30.86 -3.45 6.68
C GLN A 147 -31.88 -4.50 6.22
N SER A 148 -31.40 -5.59 5.64
CA SER A 148 -32.21 -6.72 5.20
C SER A 148 -32.87 -7.43 6.39
N ARG A 149 -34.12 -7.84 6.22
CA ARG A 149 -34.88 -8.57 7.25
C ARG A 149 -34.63 -10.08 7.21
N SER A 150 -34.15 -10.59 6.11
CA SER A 150 -33.96 -12.03 5.85
C SER A 150 -32.84 -12.24 4.83
N GLY A 151 -32.47 -13.48 4.61
CA GLY A 151 -31.39 -13.86 3.70
C GLY A 151 -30.03 -13.86 4.38
N ALA A 152 -28.98 -14.08 3.60
CA ALA A 152 -27.62 -14.21 4.09
C ALA A 152 -27.11 -12.91 4.76
N GLU A 153 -27.54 -11.75 4.26
CA GLU A 153 -27.05 -10.42 4.67
C GLU A 153 -27.90 -9.75 5.76
N LYS A 154 -28.80 -10.48 6.40
CA LYS A 154 -29.69 -9.91 7.45
C LYS A 154 -28.95 -9.33 8.66
N PHE A 155 -27.70 -9.72 8.90
CA PHE A 155 -26.84 -9.17 9.95
C PHE A 155 -25.78 -8.18 9.43
N HIS A 156 -25.75 -7.91 8.13
CA HIS A 156 -24.95 -6.83 7.60
C HIS A 156 -25.53 -5.49 8.05
N SER A 157 -24.66 -4.57 8.48
CA SER A 157 -25.09 -3.22 8.85
C SER A 157 -25.64 -2.44 7.64
N ALA A 158 -26.35 -1.37 7.92
CA ALA A 158 -26.92 -0.51 6.89
C ALA A 158 -26.97 0.93 7.38
N MET A 159 -27.08 1.89 6.45
CA MET A 159 -27.31 3.31 6.79
C MET A 159 -28.55 3.47 7.67
N LEU A 160 -29.62 2.76 7.36
CA LEU A 160 -30.83 2.67 8.18
C LEU A 160 -30.97 1.24 8.76
N PRO A 161 -30.49 0.99 10.00
CA PRO A 161 -30.63 -0.30 10.65
C PRO A 161 -32.07 -0.65 10.98
N LEU A 162 -32.36 -1.90 11.34
CA LEU A 162 -33.70 -2.32 11.85
C LEU A 162 -34.10 -1.58 13.14
N ALA A 163 -33.13 -1.06 13.90
CA ALA A 163 -33.39 -0.20 15.06
C ALA A 163 -33.91 1.20 14.69
N GLY A 164 -33.90 1.55 13.40
CA GLY A 164 -34.47 2.79 12.87
C GLY A 164 -33.57 4.02 13.04
N GLU A 165 -34.19 5.18 12.85
CA GLU A 165 -33.52 6.51 12.84
C GLU A 165 -32.92 6.92 14.21
N HIS A 166 -33.32 6.28 15.29
CA HIS A 166 -32.74 6.54 16.61
C HIS A 166 -31.46 5.76 16.91
N SER A 167 -30.98 4.96 15.94
CA SER A 167 -29.75 4.23 16.09
C SER A 167 -28.52 5.15 15.99
N GLN A 168 -27.42 4.76 16.63
CA GLN A 168 -26.16 5.51 16.52
C GLN A 168 -25.65 5.54 15.09
N ILE A 169 -25.71 4.40 14.38
CA ILE A 169 -25.29 4.31 12.97
C ILE A 169 -26.01 5.34 12.11
N TYR A 170 -27.35 5.48 12.24
CA TYR A 170 -28.10 6.44 11.44
C TYR A 170 -27.68 7.89 11.75
N ARG A 171 -27.47 8.21 13.04
CA ARG A 171 -26.98 9.55 13.43
C ARG A 171 -25.59 9.83 12.87
N ASP A 172 -24.68 8.85 12.92
CA ASP A 172 -23.32 9.00 12.39
C ASP A 172 -23.32 9.18 10.86
N VAL A 173 -24.19 8.43 10.15
CA VAL A 173 -24.37 8.59 8.70
C VAL A 173 -24.91 9.99 8.35
N CYS A 174 -25.90 10.50 9.13
CA CYS A 174 -26.41 11.86 8.91
C CYS A 174 -25.36 12.94 9.20
N ALA A 175 -24.57 12.76 10.27
CA ALA A 175 -23.48 13.67 10.59
C ALA A 175 -22.41 13.68 9.49
N LEU A 176 -22.01 12.50 9.01
CA LEU A 176 -21.06 12.39 7.90
C LEU A 176 -21.61 13.04 6.63
N GLY A 177 -22.91 12.88 6.31
CA GLY A 177 -23.52 13.55 5.17
C GLY A 177 -23.37 15.07 5.24
N ALA A 178 -23.64 15.68 6.40
CA ALA A 178 -23.46 17.11 6.60
C ALA A 178 -21.98 17.56 6.47
N ASP A 179 -21.05 16.74 6.95
CA ASP A 179 -19.61 16.99 6.81
C ASP A 179 -19.18 16.93 5.33
N LEU A 180 -19.69 15.94 4.58
CA LEU A 180 -19.41 15.82 3.13
C LEU A 180 -19.99 17.01 2.33
N ASP A 181 -21.21 17.46 2.67
CA ASP A 181 -21.79 18.67 2.07
C ASP A 181 -20.91 19.90 2.34
N THR A 182 -20.42 20.06 3.58
CA THR A 182 -19.50 21.15 3.94
C THR A 182 -18.21 21.15 3.11
N LEU A 183 -17.60 19.99 2.93
CA LEU A 183 -16.40 19.84 2.10
C LEU A 183 -16.69 20.05 0.62
N SER A 184 -17.82 19.58 0.12
CA SER A 184 -18.28 19.78 -1.27
C SER A 184 -18.49 21.27 -1.57
N ASP A 185 -19.19 21.98 -0.68
CA ASP A 185 -19.42 23.43 -0.79
C ASP A 185 -18.10 24.21 -0.72
N ALA A 186 -17.14 23.75 0.08
CA ALA A 186 -15.78 24.29 0.11
C ALA A 186 -14.97 23.98 -1.15
N GLY A 187 -15.43 23.07 -2.02
CA GLY A 187 -14.84 22.77 -3.32
C GLY A 187 -13.84 21.60 -3.34
N ILE A 188 -13.87 20.70 -2.36
CA ILE A 188 -12.95 19.53 -2.27
C ILE A 188 -12.89 18.72 -3.56
N LEU A 189 -14.03 18.53 -4.26
CA LEU A 189 -14.13 17.76 -5.50
C LEU A 189 -13.33 18.33 -6.70
N ARG A 190 -12.79 19.55 -6.55
CA ARG A 190 -11.92 20.18 -7.56
C ARG A 190 -10.43 20.09 -7.17
N SER A 191 -10.12 19.42 -6.10
CA SER A 191 -8.76 19.23 -5.62
C SER A 191 -8.21 17.86 -5.98
N LYS A 192 -6.89 17.75 -6.04
CA LYS A 192 -6.15 16.50 -6.25
C LYS A 192 -5.20 16.29 -5.08
N LEU A 193 -4.80 15.05 -4.84
CA LEU A 193 -3.73 14.76 -3.88
C LEU A 193 -2.48 15.57 -4.23
N SER A 194 -1.86 16.16 -3.21
CA SER A 194 -0.54 16.77 -3.39
C SER A 194 0.47 15.70 -3.78
N LYS A 195 1.51 16.15 -4.49
CA LYS A 195 2.58 15.28 -4.95
C LYS A 195 3.28 14.59 -3.76
N ALA A 196 3.29 13.26 -3.78
CA ALA A 196 4.11 12.48 -2.86
C ALA A 196 5.59 12.52 -3.25
N ARG A 197 6.47 12.31 -2.27
CA ARG A 197 7.92 12.24 -2.50
C ARG A 197 8.40 10.85 -2.88
N VAL A 198 7.68 9.82 -2.47
CA VAL A 198 8.05 8.41 -2.62
C VAL A 198 6.98 7.66 -3.38
N ALA A 199 7.37 6.86 -4.38
CA ALA A 199 6.52 5.84 -4.99
C ALA A 199 6.84 4.48 -4.37
N ILE A 200 5.82 3.75 -3.94
CA ILE A 200 5.94 2.36 -3.50
C ILE A 200 5.27 1.49 -4.54
N VAL A 201 6.06 0.64 -5.17
CA VAL A 201 5.56 -0.21 -6.26
C VAL A 201 4.78 -1.38 -5.67
N GLN A 202 3.58 -1.63 -6.21
CA GLN A 202 2.87 -2.89 -6.05
C GLN A 202 2.75 -3.57 -7.42
N ASP A 203 3.08 -4.84 -7.47
CA ASP A 203 2.99 -5.66 -8.67
C ASP A 203 2.15 -6.91 -8.44
N ILE A 204 0.93 -6.89 -8.96
CA ILE A 204 0.00 -8.02 -8.85
C ILE A 204 0.53 -9.28 -9.54
N GLN A 205 1.34 -9.13 -10.58
CA GLN A 205 1.91 -10.24 -11.33
C GLN A 205 2.92 -11.01 -10.47
N SER A 206 3.78 -10.29 -9.74
CA SER A 206 4.71 -10.88 -8.76
C SER A 206 3.96 -11.57 -7.61
N GLU A 207 2.86 -10.98 -7.11
CA GLU A 207 2.02 -11.61 -6.10
C GLU A 207 1.46 -12.95 -6.61
N TRP A 208 0.93 -12.99 -7.83
CA TRP A 208 0.41 -14.23 -8.43
C TRP A 208 1.49 -15.28 -8.63
N ALA A 209 2.68 -14.85 -9.08
CA ALA A 209 3.80 -15.76 -9.32
C ALA A 209 4.31 -16.43 -8.03
N THR A 210 4.17 -15.80 -6.87
CA THR A 210 4.69 -16.28 -5.60
C THR A 210 3.65 -16.92 -4.69
N GLU A 211 2.36 -16.89 -5.03
CA GLU A 211 1.30 -17.59 -4.29
C GLU A 211 1.46 -19.13 -4.24
N HIS A 212 2.22 -19.71 -5.15
CA HIS A 212 2.41 -21.16 -5.20
C HIS A 212 3.41 -21.64 -4.13
N THR A 213 3.48 -22.96 -3.95
CA THR A 213 4.29 -23.58 -2.90
C THR A 213 5.74 -23.87 -3.27
N ALA A 214 6.14 -23.61 -4.52
CA ALA A 214 7.49 -23.88 -5.04
C ALA A 214 8.43 -22.68 -4.87
N THR A 215 8.36 -22.01 -3.74
CA THR A 215 9.19 -20.88 -3.30
C THR A 215 10.14 -21.32 -2.18
N PRO A 216 11.22 -20.57 -1.89
CA PRO A 216 12.11 -20.89 -0.77
C PRO A 216 11.39 -21.04 0.57
N THR A 217 10.35 -20.23 0.79
CA THR A 217 9.45 -20.33 1.95
C THR A 217 8.02 -19.96 1.54
N GLN A 218 7.03 -20.62 2.14
CA GLN A 218 5.62 -20.26 1.96
C GLN A 218 5.17 -19.08 2.84
N HIS A 219 6.09 -18.49 3.60
CA HIS A 219 5.83 -17.33 4.46
C HIS A 219 6.02 -15.99 3.74
N ILE A 220 6.47 -15.99 2.48
CA ILE A 220 6.50 -14.78 1.68
C ILE A 220 5.06 -14.35 1.42
N ARG A 221 4.75 -13.12 1.82
CA ARG A 221 3.49 -12.44 1.58
C ARG A 221 3.83 -11.08 1.00
N GLU A 222 3.95 -10.99 -0.31
CA GLU A 222 4.44 -9.80 -0.99
C GLU A 222 3.61 -8.57 -0.65
N TRP A 223 2.29 -8.71 -0.55
CA TRP A 223 1.42 -7.59 -0.18
C TRP A 223 1.73 -6.96 1.19
N THR A 224 2.40 -7.66 2.11
CA THR A 224 2.78 -7.09 3.40
C THR A 224 3.99 -6.16 3.29
N GLU A 225 4.91 -6.46 2.40
CA GLU A 225 6.15 -5.67 2.25
C GLU A 225 5.87 -4.24 1.77
N PRO A 226 5.09 -4.00 0.69
CA PRO A 226 4.73 -2.64 0.28
C PRO A 226 3.99 -1.86 1.39
N LEU A 227 3.09 -2.52 2.12
CA LEU A 227 2.36 -1.90 3.23
C LEU A 227 3.29 -1.52 4.39
N ASP A 228 4.28 -2.36 4.73
CA ASP A 228 5.25 -2.07 5.79
C ASP A 228 6.14 -0.88 5.42
N TRP A 229 6.56 -0.76 4.15
CA TRP A 229 7.27 0.41 3.65
C TRP A 229 6.42 1.67 3.68
N PHE A 230 5.15 1.59 3.26
CA PHE A 230 4.20 2.70 3.32
C PHE A 230 4.05 3.21 4.76
N ALA A 231 3.82 2.31 5.70
CA ALA A 231 3.68 2.64 7.12
C ALA A 231 4.98 3.21 7.71
N ALA A 232 6.15 2.69 7.31
CA ALA A 232 7.45 3.18 7.78
C ALA A 232 7.72 4.62 7.32
N PHE A 233 7.42 4.96 6.07
CA PHE A 233 7.51 6.35 5.60
C PHE A 233 6.49 7.25 6.31
N ALA A 234 5.25 6.79 6.48
CA ALA A 234 4.23 7.52 7.23
C ALA A 234 4.64 7.78 8.70
N ASN A 235 5.35 6.83 9.34
CA ASN A 235 5.93 7.00 10.68
C ASN A 235 6.98 8.13 10.75
N ARG A 236 7.51 8.55 9.62
CA ARG A 236 8.48 9.64 9.49
C ARG A 236 7.90 10.90 8.86
N GLY A 237 6.56 10.99 8.74
CA GLY A 237 5.89 12.13 8.14
C GLY A 237 6.14 12.30 6.63
N VAL A 238 6.68 11.28 5.97
CA VAL A 238 6.92 11.30 4.52
C VAL A 238 5.69 10.75 3.80
N THR A 239 5.16 11.54 2.87
CA THR A 239 4.08 11.08 2.00
C THR A 239 4.60 10.13 0.94
N ALA A 240 3.92 9.01 0.79
CA ALA A 240 4.18 8.02 -0.24
C ALA A 240 2.90 7.72 -1.02
N ASP A 241 3.05 7.52 -2.32
CA ASP A 241 2.02 6.95 -3.19
C ASP A 241 2.28 5.45 -3.37
N VAL A 242 1.23 4.66 -3.38
CA VAL A 242 1.29 3.27 -3.84
C VAL A 242 0.93 3.25 -5.32
N THR A 243 1.79 2.69 -6.13
CA THR A 243 1.65 2.76 -7.59
C THR A 243 1.77 1.39 -8.23
N PRO A 244 0.97 1.09 -9.27
CA PRO A 244 1.25 -0.06 -10.11
C PRO A 244 2.66 0.02 -10.71
N ILE A 245 3.23 -1.14 -11.03
CA ILE A 245 4.60 -1.22 -11.54
C ILE A 245 4.80 -0.44 -12.85
N HIS A 246 3.75 -0.27 -13.66
CA HIS A 246 3.80 0.48 -14.93
C HIS A 246 3.68 2.00 -14.78
N ALA A 247 3.47 2.51 -13.56
CA ALA A 247 3.37 3.95 -13.33
C ALA A 247 4.70 4.67 -13.63
N GLN A 248 4.60 5.97 -14.00
CA GLN A 248 5.78 6.80 -14.24
C GLN A 248 6.40 7.24 -12.91
N TRP A 249 7.74 7.17 -12.80
CA TRP A 249 8.47 7.52 -11.58
C TRP A 249 9.13 8.90 -11.60
N ASP A 250 9.16 9.57 -12.75
CA ASP A 250 9.93 10.81 -13.00
C ASP A 250 9.57 11.97 -12.06
N THR A 251 8.41 11.89 -11.43
CA THR A 251 7.93 12.93 -10.51
C THR A 251 8.28 12.69 -9.06
N TYR A 252 8.80 11.52 -8.69
CA TYR A 252 9.15 11.15 -7.32
C TYR A 252 10.62 11.39 -7.03
N ASP A 253 10.97 11.64 -5.78
CA ASP A 253 12.35 11.73 -5.32
C ASP A 253 12.94 10.34 -5.09
N ALA A 254 12.08 9.39 -4.71
CA ALA A 254 12.48 8.00 -4.45
C ALA A 254 11.43 6.98 -4.93
N VAL A 255 11.89 5.75 -5.21
CA VAL A 255 11.05 4.60 -5.51
C VAL A 255 11.42 3.44 -4.59
N VAL A 256 10.42 2.73 -4.08
CA VAL A 256 10.58 1.47 -3.35
C VAL A 256 10.10 0.33 -4.24
N ILE A 257 10.94 -0.69 -4.39
CA ILE A 257 10.69 -1.92 -5.15
C ILE A 257 10.71 -3.08 -4.14
N PRO A 258 9.56 -3.34 -3.46
CA PRO A 258 9.50 -4.28 -2.36
C PRO A 258 9.08 -5.66 -2.87
N CYS A 259 9.98 -6.65 -2.83
CA CYS A 259 9.70 -8.03 -3.26
C CYS A 259 9.10 -8.16 -4.67
N VAL A 260 9.44 -7.29 -5.59
CA VAL A 260 8.95 -7.38 -6.98
C VAL A 260 9.70 -8.51 -7.69
N TYR A 261 9.13 -9.71 -7.58
CA TYR A 261 9.74 -10.97 -8.02
C TYR A 261 9.93 -11.04 -9.53
N LEU A 262 8.87 -10.73 -10.29
CA LEU A 262 8.93 -10.67 -11.75
C LEU A 262 9.51 -9.32 -12.20
N PHE A 263 10.54 -9.37 -13.04
CA PHE A 263 11.22 -8.15 -13.48
C PHE A 263 11.64 -8.27 -14.94
N SER A 264 11.11 -7.39 -15.78
CA SER A 264 11.44 -7.36 -17.20
C SER A 264 12.67 -6.48 -17.50
N GLU A 265 13.24 -6.64 -18.68
CA GLU A 265 14.29 -5.76 -19.22
C GLU A 265 13.86 -4.30 -19.25
N GLU A 266 12.58 -4.03 -19.57
CA GLU A 266 12.01 -2.68 -19.60
C GLU A 266 12.00 -2.06 -18.20
N MET A 267 11.60 -2.82 -17.19
CA MET A 267 11.62 -2.38 -15.78
C MET A 267 13.05 -2.09 -15.32
N ALA A 268 13.99 -2.96 -15.66
CA ALA A 268 15.41 -2.78 -15.34
C ALA A 268 15.97 -1.48 -15.95
N GLU A 269 15.66 -1.18 -17.21
CA GLU A 269 16.12 0.04 -17.85
C GLU A 269 15.41 1.30 -17.29
N ARG A 270 14.14 1.18 -16.90
CA ARG A 270 13.43 2.25 -16.21
C ARG A 270 14.06 2.56 -14.86
N LEU A 271 14.39 1.53 -14.06
CA LEU A 271 15.10 1.71 -12.80
C LEU A 271 16.47 2.39 -13.01
N ARG A 272 17.27 1.89 -13.99
CA ARG A 272 18.56 2.51 -14.35
C ARG A 272 18.39 3.98 -14.72
N THR A 273 17.41 4.29 -15.54
CA THR A 273 17.15 5.66 -15.99
C THR A 273 16.75 6.56 -14.83
N PHE A 274 15.85 6.10 -13.98
CA PHE A 274 15.42 6.84 -12.80
C PHE A 274 16.59 7.16 -11.86
N VAL A 275 17.40 6.14 -11.51
CA VAL A 275 18.54 6.32 -10.60
C VAL A 275 19.66 7.13 -11.27
N ARG A 276 19.95 6.90 -12.55
CA ARG A 276 20.94 7.68 -13.30
C ARG A 276 20.66 9.18 -13.27
N ASN A 277 19.41 9.57 -13.29
CA ASN A 277 18.95 10.97 -13.26
C ASN A 277 18.82 11.55 -11.84
N GLY A 278 19.36 10.88 -10.83
CA GLY A 278 19.41 11.38 -9.46
C GLY A 278 18.35 10.80 -8.51
N GLY A 279 17.43 9.99 -9.01
CA GLY A 279 16.43 9.28 -8.20
C GLY A 279 17.08 8.34 -7.18
N LYS A 280 16.40 8.11 -6.06
CA LYS A 280 16.81 7.17 -5.02
C LYS A 280 15.94 5.93 -5.07
N ALA A 281 16.53 4.74 -5.00
CA ALA A 281 15.76 3.50 -4.99
C ALA A 281 16.03 2.69 -3.72
N PHE A 282 14.98 2.03 -3.23
CA PHE A 282 15.03 1.03 -2.18
C PHE A 282 14.56 -0.29 -2.80
N VAL A 283 15.47 -1.23 -2.95
CA VAL A 283 15.18 -2.56 -3.50
C VAL A 283 15.30 -3.57 -2.37
N THR A 284 14.32 -4.44 -2.23
CA THR A 284 14.34 -5.42 -1.15
C THR A 284 14.69 -6.82 -1.66
N TYR A 285 15.00 -7.68 -0.74
CA TYR A 285 15.17 -9.13 -0.96
C TYR A 285 14.07 -9.66 -1.90
N TYR A 286 14.36 -10.77 -2.54
CA TYR A 286 13.42 -11.47 -3.41
C TYR A 286 12.90 -10.64 -4.60
N SER A 287 13.59 -9.56 -4.99
CA SER A 287 13.25 -8.74 -6.17
C SER A 287 14.09 -9.12 -7.38
N ALA A 288 13.52 -9.00 -8.58
CA ALA A 288 14.16 -9.22 -9.89
C ALA A 288 14.79 -10.62 -10.04
N LEU A 289 14.06 -11.65 -9.65
CA LEU A 289 14.53 -13.05 -9.75
C LEU A 289 14.11 -13.72 -11.06
N ALA A 290 12.96 -13.37 -11.61
CA ALA A 290 12.36 -14.04 -12.76
C ALA A 290 11.83 -13.05 -13.81
N ASP A 291 11.66 -13.56 -15.03
CA ASP A 291 11.01 -12.85 -16.12
C ASP A 291 9.46 -12.90 -16.00
N GLU A 292 8.76 -12.24 -16.92
CA GLU A 292 7.30 -12.19 -16.98
C GLU A 292 6.61 -13.55 -17.22
N HIS A 293 7.38 -14.59 -17.49
CA HIS A 293 6.92 -15.99 -17.66
C HIS A 293 7.30 -16.89 -16.48
N ASP A 294 7.71 -16.29 -15.36
CA ASP A 294 8.18 -17.00 -14.17
C ASP A 294 9.39 -17.91 -14.45
N ARG A 295 10.34 -17.44 -15.26
CA ARG A 295 11.61 -18.10 -15.52
C ARG A 295 12.72 -17.35 -14.82
N LEU A 296 13.47 -18.03 -13.97
CA LEU A 296 14.59 -17.41 -13.25
C LEU A 296 15.66 -16.88 -14.22
N HIS A 297 16.15 -15.70 -13.93
CA HIS A 297 17.31 -15.13 -14.63
C HIS A 297 18.56 -15.99 -14.37
N THR A 298 19.37 -16.24 -15.40
CA THR A 298 20.45 -17.24 -15.36
C THR A 298 21.80 -16.67 -14.97
N GLU A 299 21.95 -15.36 -14.86
CA GLU A 299 23.23 -14.68 -14.60
C GLU A 299 23.48 -14.40 -13.10
N GLY A 300 22.78 -15.10 -12.22
CA GLY A 300 22.74 -14.82 -10.79
C GLY A 300 21.65 -13.81 -10.44
N TRP A 301 21.44 -13.54 -9.14
CA TRP A 301 20.43 -12.61 -8.70
C TRP A 301 21.03 -11.34 -8.07
N PRO A 302 20.39 -10.22 -8.17
CA PRO A 302 19.22 -9.87 -9.00
C PRO A 302 19.65 -9.54 -10.45
N GLY A 303 19.74 -10.55 -11.31
CA GLY A 303 20.42 -10.58 -12.60
C GLY A 303 20.32 -9.34 -13.46
N LEU A 304 19.10 -8.85 -13.72
CA LEU A 304 18.88 -7.69 -14.58
C LEU A 304 19.31 -6.35 -13.95
N ILE A 305 19.42 -6.26 -12.63
CA ILE A 305 19.67 -5.01 -11.91
C ILE A 305 20.92 -5.07 -11.01
N GLY A 306 21.72 -6.13 -11.10
CA GLY A 306 22.93 -6.31 -10.30
C GLY A 306 23.91 -5.15 -10.41
N ASP A 307 24.02 -4.53 -11.58
CA ASP A 307 24.84 -3.34 -11.84
C ASP A 307 24.32 -2.09 -11.12
N VAL A 308 23.02 -2.00 -10.88
CA VAL A 308 22.36 -0.87 -10.21
C VAL A 308 22.36 -1.01 -8.71
N VAL A 309 22.12 -2.23 -8.20
CA VAL A 309 22.09 -2.49 -6.76
C VAL A 309 23.45 -2.75 -6.15
N GLY A 310 24.47 -3.05 -6.97
CA GLY A 310 25.85 -3.26 -6.56
C GLY A 310 26.10 -4.51 -5.71
N VAL A 311 25.21 -5.50 -5.77
CA VAL A 311 25.34 -6.79 -5.06
C VAL A 311 25.01 -7.95 -5.97
N ARG A 312 25.53 -9.14 -5.62
CA ARG A 312 25.15 -10.41 -6.19
C ARG A 312 24.71 -11.38 -5.07
N ILE A 313 23.68 -12.13 -5.34
CA ILE A 313 23.07 -13.10 -4.42
C ILE A 313 23.34 -14.50 -4.97
N GLU A 314 23.89 -15.38 -4.14
CA GLU A 314 24.15 -16.77 -4.50
C GLU A 314 23.02 -17.72 -4.12
N GLU A 315 22.30 -17.42 -3.05
CA GLU A 315 21.27 -18.31 -2.48
C GLU A 315 20.29 -17.51 -1.61
N HIS A 316 19.19 -18.17 -1.25
CA HIS A 316 18.25 -17.67 -0.24
C HIS A 316 18.38 -18.45 1.06
N CYS A 317 18.27 -17.79 2.20
CA CYS A 317 18.26 -18.36 3.54
C CYS A 317 16.85 -18.26 4.13
N PRO A 318 15.99 -19.30 3.99
CA PRO A 318 14.70 -19.34 4.66
C PRO A 318 14.88 -19.47 6.18
N LEU A 319 14.08 -18.72 6.93
CA LEU A 319 14.10 -18.66 8.38
C LEU A 319 12.84 -19.31 8.96
N GLY A 320 12.95 -19.90 10.15
CA GLY A 320 11.83 -20.53 10.83
C GLY A 320 12.24 -21.67 11.76
N THR A 321 11.26 -22.28 12.39
CA THR A 321 11.47 -23.29 13.44
C THR A 321 11.01 -24.71 13.04
N LEU A 322 10.79 -24.98 11.75
CA LEU A 322 10.24 -26.26 11.27
C LEU A 322 11.17 -27.45 11.49
N PHE A 323 12.49 -27.23 11.45
CA PHE A 323 13.48 -28.28 11.61
C PHE A 323 14.51 -27.92 12.65
N PRO A 324 15.04 -28.87 13.44
CA PRO A 324 16.16 -28.64 14.35
C PRO A 324 17.37 -28.08 13.59
N GLY A 325 17.94 -26.98 14.10
CA GLY A 325 19.10 -26.32 13.51
C GLY A 325 18.80 -25.26 12.46
N MET A 326 17.53 -25.02 12.12
CA MET A 326 17.17 -23.83 11.37
C MET A 326 17.36 -22.56 12.21
N LEU A 327 17.73 -21.48 11.54
CA LEU A 327 17.68 -20.15 12.12
C LEU A 327 16.23 -19.68 12.17
N ASP A 328 15.77 -19.26 13.35
CA ASP A 328 14.43 -18.70 13.54
C ASP A 328 14.34 -17.28 12.97
N HIS A 329 15.40 -16.53 13.14
CA HIS A 329 15.59 -15.17 12.67
C HIS A 329 17.09 -14.89 12.49
N LEU A 330 17.41 -13.74 11.92
CA LEU A 330 18.77 -13.21 11.86
C LEU A 330 18.80 -11.84 12.51
N ASP A 331 19.66 -11.69 13.52
CA ASP A 331 19.99 -10.38 14.06
C ASP A 331 20.79 -9.58 13.04
N VAL A 332 20.64 -8.26 13.09
CA VAL A 332 21.34 -7.33 12.21
C VAL A 332 22.12 -6.34 13.09
N SER A 333 23.33 -5.99 12.70
CA SER A 333 24.28 -5.16 13.46
C SER A 333 23.75 -3.76 13.83
N ASN A 334 22.70 -3.29 13.16
CA ASN A 334 21.99 -2.06 13.51
C ASN A 334 20.87 -2.25 14.56
N GLY A 335 20.73 -3.46 15.11
CA GLY A 335 19.75 -3.82 16.13
C GLY A 335 18.37 -4.18 15.59
N THR A 336 18.22 -4.34 14.27
CA THR A 336 17.00 -4.89 13.68
C THR A 336 17.07 -6.41 13.55
N VAL A 337 15.95 -7.02 13.16
CA VAL A 337 15.83 -8.49 13.03
C VAL A 337 15.19 -8.80 11.68
N VAL A 338 15.74 -9.80 10.99
CA VAL A 338 15.19 -10.34 9.73
C VAL A 338 14.43 -11.64 10.03
N HIS A 339 13.24 -11.75 9.45
CA HIS A 339 12.34 -12.89 9.58
C HIS A 339 12.04 -13.52 8.22
N ASP A 340 11.52 -14.73 8.21
CA ASP A 340 11.01 -15.49 7.08
C ASP A 340 12.02 -15.79 5.97
N LEU A 341 12.75 -14.78 5.47
CA LEU A 341 13.70 -14.95 4.36
C LEU A 341 14.81 -13.89 4.41
N ALA A 342 16.03 -14.32 4.12
CA ALA A 342 17.17 -13.46 3.82
C ALA A 342 17.84 -13.90 2.51
N ASP A 343 18.45 -12.96 1.80
CA ASP A 343 19.32 -13.22 0.65
C ASP A 343 20.76 -13.39 1.10
N VAL A 344 21.43 -14.36 0.52
CA VAL A 344 22.85 -14.65 0.78
C VAL A 344 23.70 -13.89 -0.23
N ILE A 345 24.16 -12.69 0.15
CA ILE A 345 25.03 -11.88 -0.70
C ILE A 345 26.44 -12.48 -0.71
N ASP A 346 26.98 -12.81 -1.89
CA ASP A 346 28.31 -13.39 -2.07
C ASP A 346 29.32 -12.43 -2.74
N ALA A 347 28.86 -11.38 -3.41
CA ALA A 347 29.70 -10.37 -3.99
C ALA A 347 29.08 -8.97 -3.87
N ILE A 348 29.94 -7.98 -3.65
CA ILE A 348 29.60 -6.57 -3.46
C ILE A 348 30.55 -5.75 -4.34
N ALA A 349 30.03 -4.77 -5.09
CA ALA A 349 30.84 -3.86 -5.90
C ALA A 349 31.72 -2.98 -5.01
N ASP A 350 32.92 -2.60 -5.52
CA ASP A 350 33.95 -1.91 -4.73
C ASP A 350 33.50 -0.55 -4.16
N ASP A 351 32.54 0.11 -4.80
CA ASP A 351 31.97 1.41 -4.41
C ASP A 351 30.68 1.31 -3.60
N THR A 352 30.20 0.09 -3.32
CA THR A 352 29.04 -0.16 -2.47
C THR A 352 29.42 -0.07 -1.00
N THR A 353 28.64 0.69 -0.24
CA THR A 353 28.78 0.79 1.21
C THR A 353 27.90 -0.24 1.92
N VAL A 354 28.45 -1.03 2.82
CA VAL A 354 27.70 -1.89 3.72
C VAL A 354 27.31 -1.09 4.96
N LEU A 355 26.00 -0.88 5.17
CA LEU A 355 25.48 -0.17 6.34
C LEU A 355 25.27 -1.12 7.54
N ALA A 356 24.83 -2.35 7.26
CA ALA A 356 24.61 -3.35 8.31
C ALA A 356 24.92 -4.76 7.81
N THR A 357 25.30 -5.62 8.74
CA THR A 357 25.61 -7.04 8.49
C THR A 357 24.74 -7.93 9.36
N PHE A 358 24.55 -9.18 8.92
CA PHE A 358 23.93 -10.20 9.76
C PHE A 358 24.85 -10.57 10.92
N GLU A 359 24.27 -10.80 12.09
CA GLU A 359 24.95 -11.33 13.29
C GLU A 359 24.36 -12.71 13.59
N ALA A 360 25.17 -13.75 13.45
CA ALA A 360 24.76 -15.14 13.61
C ALA A 360 25.91 -16.03 14.11
N ASP A 361 25.62 -17.29 14.42
CA ASP A 361 26.68 -18.27 14.62
C ASP A 361 27.46 -18.41 13.29
N PRO A 362 28.80 -18.25 13.29
CA PRO A 362 29.62 -18.40 12.08
C PRO A 362 29.42 -19.71 11.34
N ALA A 363 29.01 -20.77 12.03
CA ALA A 363 28.70 -22.07 11.41
C ALA A 363 27.50 -22.04 10.46
N THR A 364 26.66 -21.00 10.52
CA THR A 364 25.50 -20.81 9.63
C THR A 364 25.88 -20.27 8.26
N GLY A 365 27.08 -19.68 8.11
CA GLY A 365 27.51 -19.01 6.89
C GLY A 365 26.85 -17.62 6.66
N MET A 366 26.02 -17.15 7.58
CA MET A 366 25.34 -15.84 7.50
C MET A 366 26.08 -14.75 8.26
N ASP A 367 26.87 -15.11 9.27
CA ASP A 367 27.61 -14.16 10.12
C ASP A 367 28.51 -13.24 9.28
N GLY A 368 28.42 -11.94 9.49
CA GLY A 368 29.18 -10.91 8.80
C GLY A 368 28.80 -10.63 7.36
N ARG A 369 27.84 -11.36 6.76
CA ARG A 369 27.33 -11.04 5.43
C ARG A 369 26.51 -9.76 5.45
N ALA A 370 26.52 -9.03 4.34
CA ALA A 370 25.80 -7.76 4.23
C ALA A 370 24.28 -7.99 4.33
N ALA A 371 23.63 -7.21 5.19
CA ALA A 371 22.19 -7.18 5.38
C ALA A 371 21.54 -5.94 4.74
N ILE A 372 22.23 -4.80 4.80
CA ILE A 372 21.80 -3.54 4.19
C ILE A 372 23.00 -2.90 3.50
N THR A 373 22.85 -2.56 2.22
CA THR A 373 23.91 -1.89 1.44
C THR A 373 23.35 -0.65 0.74
N VAL A 374 24.25 0.27 0.38
CA VAL A 374 23.94 1.41 -0.49
C VAL A 374 25.00 1.50 -1.58
N HIS A 375 24.55 1.46 -2.83
CA HIS A 375 25.36 1.57 -4.02
C HIS A 375 25.11 2.92 -4.72
N PRO A 376 26.14 3.73 -4.97
CA PRO A 376 26.00 4.92 -5.79
C PRO A 376 25.86 4.50 -7.26
N TYR A 377 24.93 5.10 -7.98
CA TYR A 377 24.74 4.86 -9.40
C TYR A 377 24.54 6.17 -10.14
N HIS A 378 25.56 6.67 -10.83
CA HIS A 378 25.58 7.98 -11.48
C HIS A 378 25.21 9.11 -10.50
N GLU A 379 24.11 9.86 -10.76
CA GLU A 379 23.68 10.98 -9.91
C GLU A 379 22.76 10.51 -8.75
N GLY A 380 22.34 9.25 -8.76
CA GLY A 380 21.47 8.65 -7.79
C GLY A 380 22.13 7.62 -6.89
N GLY A 381 21.33 6.71 -6.36
CA GLY A 381 21.82 5.60 -5.55
C GLY A 381 20.71 4.64 -5.18
N VAL A 382 21.12 3.42 -4.85
CA VAL A 382 20.20 2.32 -4.51
C VAL A 382 20.57 1.73 -3.16
N ALA A 383 19.61 1.62 -2.27
CA ALA A 383 19.70 0.79 -1.08
C ALA A 383 19.20 -0.61 -1.40
N TYR A 384 19.94 -1.64 -1.02
CA TYR A 384 19.50 -3.02 -1.08
C TYR A 384 19.32 -3.56 0.34
N ILE A 385 18.14 -4.13 0.62
CA ILE A 385 17.78 -4.71 1.89
C ILE A 385 17.65 -6.23 1.73
N ALA A 386 18.61 -6.98 2.24
CA ALA A 386 18.79 -8.41 1.97
C ALA A 386 17.91 -9.33 2.83
N GLY A 387 16.84 -8.83 3.44
CA GLY A 387 15.94 -9.68 4.21
C GLY A 387 14.72 -8.94 4.74
N LYS A 388 13.71 -9.70 5.17
CA LYS A 388 12.44 -9.17 5.65
C LYS A 388 12.59 -8.56 7.03
N LEU A 389 12.65 -7.24 7.09
CA LEU A 389 12.76 -6.46 8.34
C LEU A 389 11.41 -6.24 9.02
N GLY A 390 10.30 -6.32 8.29
CA GLY A 390 8.98 -5.89 8.76
C GLY A 390 8.93 -4.40 9.07
N ARG A 391 7.74 -3.90 9.42
CA ARG A 391 7.46 -2.47 9.65
C ARG A 391 8.42 -1.79 10.63
N ASP A 392 8.65 -2.41 11.78
CA ASP A 392 9.47 -1.81 12.83
C ASP A 392 10.95 -1.76 12.43
N GLY A 393 11.47 -2.83 11.83
CA GLY A 393 12.83 -2.89 11.35
C GLY A 393 13.09 -1.91 10.20
N ILE A 394 12.15 -1.76 9.26
CA ILE A 394 12.22 -0.74 8.21
C ILE A 394 12.24 0.66 8.84
N SER A 395 11.29 0.95 9.75
CA SER A 395 11.20 2.27 10.43
C SER A 395 12.48 2.62 11.20
N GLN A 396 13.15 1.62 11.81
CA GLN A 396 14.40 1.79 12.53
C GLN A 396 15.58 2.04 11.57
N SER A 397 15.66 1.31 10.46
CA SER A 397 16.78 1.39 9.51
C SER A 397 16.67 2.60 8.56
N LEU A 398 15.46 3.07 8.30
CA LEU A 398 15.17 4.10 7.30
C LEU A 398 16.01 5.39 7.45
N PRO A 399 16.25 5.97 8.65
CA PRO A 399 17.06 7.17 8.79
C PRO A 399 18.50 7.01 8.30
N GLU A 400 19.15 5.88 8.62
CA GLU A 400 20.52 5.61 8.20
C GLU A 400 20.60 5.37 6.68
N ILE A 401 19.67 4.59 6.13
CA ILE A 401 19.59 4.33 4.69
C ILE A 401 19.35 5.64 3.93
N CYS A 402 18.39 6.46 4.38
CA CYS A 402 18.10 7.75 3.75
C CYS A 402 19.27 8.71 3.82
N ALA A 403 19.98 8.78 4.95
CA ALA A 403 21.20 9.61 5.08
C ALA A 403 22.29 9.15 4.09
N ALA A 404 22.51 7.86 3.94
CA ALA A 404 23.48 7.30 3.00
C ALA A 404 23.10 7.55 1.54
N LEU A 405 21.81 7.54 1.20
CA LEU A 405 21.28 7.88 -0.12
C LEU A 405 21.23 9.39 -0.40
N GLY A 406 21.40 10.24 0.63
CA GLY A 406 21.15 11.68 0.51
C GLY A 406 19.66 12.02 0.31
N PHE A 407 18.77 11.21 0.86
CA PHE A 407 17.32 11.46 0.89
C PHE A 407 16.94 12.06 2.26
N GLU A 408 16.40 13.28 2.27
CA GLU A 408 16.05 13.96 3.50
C GLU A 408 14.71 13.45 4.05
N LEU A 409 14.71 13.01 5.31
CA LEU A 409 13.51 12.74 6.11
C LEU A 409 13.12 13.97 6.93
N ASP A 410 11.82 14.12 7.19
CA ASP A 410 11.35 15.12 8.15
C ASP A 410 11.90 14.83 9.56
N ALA A 411 12.31 15.90 10.23
CA ALA A 411 12.96 15.82 11.55
C ALA A 411 11.98 15.63 12.72
N ASP A 412 10.65 15.75 12.50
CA ASP A 412 9.68 15.63 13.60
C ASP A 412 9.46 14.15 13.98
N PRO A 413 9.92 13.70 15.17
CA PRO A 413 9.72 12.32 15.62
C PRO A 413 8.26 11.98 15.92
N ARG A 414 7.34 12.96 15.97
CA ARG A 414 5.90 12.78 16.18
C ARG A 414 5.08 12.90 14.91
N ALA A 415 5.72 13.13 13.78
CA ALA A 415 5.06 13.15 12.47
C ALA A 415 4.25 11.85 12.23
N GLY A 416 4.71 10.73 12.79
CA GLY A 416 4.09 9.43 12.66
C GLY A 416 2.81 9.18 13.48
N ASP A 417 2.52 9.96 14.50
CA ASP A 417 1.30 9.77 15.33
C ASP A 417 0.04 10.31 14.64
N VAL A 418 0.22 11.21 13.68
CA VAL A 418 -0.85 11.85 12.91
C VAL A 418 -0.59 11.65 11.42
N LEU A 419 -1.49 10.95 10.74
CA LEU A 419 -1.47 10.91 9.28
C LEU A 419 -1.98 12.26 8.76
N ARG A 420 -1.15 12.90 7.96
CA ARG A 420 -1.44 14.18 7.31
C ARG A 420 -1.64 13.94 5.82
N VAL A 421 -2.81 14.29 5.31
CA VAL A 421 -3.13 14.19 3.89
C VAL A 421 -3.48 15.56 3.34
N VAL A 422 -2.93 15.90 2.20
CA VAL A 422 -3.12 17.23 1.58
C VAL A 422 -3.71 17.05 0.18
N ARG A 423 -4.74 17.85 -0.14
CA ARG A 423 -5.29 17.99 -1.49
C ARG A 423 -5.18 19.45 -1.93
N GLU A 424 -4.86 19.67 -3.20
CA GLU A 424 -4.62 21.01 -3.75
C GLU A 424 -5.54 21.27 -4.95
N GLN A 425 -6.10 22.49 -5.02
CA GLN A 425 -6.84 22.96 -6.20
C GLN A 425 -5.91 23.70 -7.16
N GLU A 426 -6.29 23.79 -8.40
CA GLU A 426 -5.53 24.53 -9.43
C GLU A 426 -5.42 26.04 -9.13
N ASP A 427 -6.38 26.59 -8.36
CA ASP A 427 -6.36 28.00 -7.91
C ASP A 427 -5.49 28.23 -6.67
N GLY A 428 -4.86 27.18 -6.16
CA GLY A 428 -3.96 27.22 -5.01
C GLY A 428 -4.63 27.02 -3.65
N ALA A 429 -5.94 26.76 -3.61
CA ALA A 429 -6.60 26.41 -2.35
C ALA A 429 -6.15 24.99 -1.89
N ILE A 430 -5.87 24.85 -0.61
CA ILE A 430 -5.33 23.65 0.01
C ILE A 430 -6.32 23.13 1.05
N PHE A 431 -6.60 21.82 0.96
CA PHE A 431 -7.30 21.07 1.98
C PHE A 431 -6.31 20.19 2.71
N GLU A 432 -6.26 20.30 4.02
CA GLU A 432 -5.35 19.54 4.86
C GLU A 432 -6.13 18.74 5.90
N PHE A 433 -5.97 17.41 5.85
CA PHE A 433 -6.62 16.47 6.74
C PHE A 433 -5.62 15.93 7.75
N LEU A 434 -6.07 15.79 9.00
CA LEU A 434 -5.32 15.15 10.08
C LEU A 434 -6.11 13.99 10.63
N PHE A 435 -5.47 12.81 10.72
CA PHE A 435 -6.04 11.59 11.29
C PHE A 435 -5.16 11.07 12.41
N ASN A 436 -5.75 10.75 13.56
CA ASN A 436 -5.03 10.06 14.62
C ASN A 436 -4.75 8.61 14.22
N ARG A 437 -3.47 8.24 14.15
CA ARG A 437 -3.00 6.89 13.81
C ARG A 437 -2.87 5.97 15.02
N THR A 438 -3.13 6.47 16.23
CA THR A 438 -2.88 5.76 17.48
C THR A 438 -4.16 5.48 18.26
N ARG A 439 -4.06 4.68 19.30
CA ARG A 439 -5.15 4.49 20.28
C ARG A 439 -5.11 5.47 21.45
N ASN A 440 -4.20 6.42 21.41
CA ASN A 440 -4.05 7.45 22.42
C ASN A 440 -4.51 8.80 21.89
N THR A 441 -4.82 9.71 22.79
CA THR A 441 -4.99 11.11 22.43
C THR A 441 -3.66 11.70 21.97
N VAL A 442 -3.62 12.32 20.80
CA VAL A 442 -2.42 12.91 20.21
C VAL A 442 -2.59 14.41 20.02
N THR A 443 -1.50 15.14 20.10
CA THR A 443 -1.47 16.60 19.89
C THR A 443 -0.53 16.93 18.74
N ALA A 444 -1.00 17.73 17.80
CA ALA A 444 -0.23 18.21 16.66
C ALA A 444 -0.28 19.73 16.53
N ASP A 445 0.59 20.28 15.70
CA ASP A 445 0.51 21.69 15.32
C ASP A 445 -0.78 21.92 14.51
N ARG A 446 -1.43 23.05 14.81
CA ARG A 446 -2.63 23.46 14.11
C ARG A 446 -2.28 23.86 12.68
N PRO A 447 -2.91 23.25 11.64
CA PRO A 447 -2.78 23.76 10.28
C PRO A 447 -3.30 25.21 10.16
N ALA A 448 -2.74 25.94 9.21
CA ALA A 448 -3.26 27.25 8.85
C ALA A 448 -4.62 27.12 8.15
N GLY A 449 -5.44 28.17 8.26
CA GLY A 449 -6.71 28.27 7.55
C GLY A 449 -7.94 27.99 8.41
N ASP A 450 -9.08 27.86 7.74
CA ASP A 450 -10.38 27.65 8.35
C ASP A 450 -10.62 26.15 8.58
N MET A 451 -11.04 25.81 9.80
CA MET A 451 -11.44 24.44 10.12
C MET A 451 -12.82 24.15 9.51
N LEU A 452 -12.88 23.12 8.71
CA LEU A 452 -14.12 22.64 8.08
C LEU A 452 -14.76 21.48 8.84
N ILE A 453 -13.92 20.55 9.31
CA ILE A 453 -14.34 19.31 9.99
C ILE A 453 -13.64 19.18 11.33
N CYS A 454 -14.39 18.79 12.36
CA CYS A 454 -13.88 18.48 13.69
C CYS A 454 -14.66 17.30 14.28
N SER A 455 -14.11 16.11 14.17
CA SER A 455 -14.69 14.89 14.73
C SER A 455 -13.75 14.26 15.74
N LEU A 456 -14.21 14.04 16.97
CA LEU A 456 -13.40 13.52 18.08
C LEU A 456 -12.05 14.24 18.22
N ALA A 457 -12.11 15.58 18.16
CA ALA A 457 -10.93 16.42 18.22
C ALA A 457 -11.28 17.78 18.87
N THR A 458 -10.25 18.53 19.25
CA THR A 458 -10.38 19.90 19.73
C THR A 458 -9.38 20.79 19.03
N ASP A 459 -9.80 22.03 18.77
CA ASP A 459 -8.97 23.07 18.14
C ASP A 459 -8.61 24.15 19.18
N SER A 460 -7.36 24.57 19.16
CA SER A 460 -6.86 25.72 19.93
C SER A 460 -6.00 26.61 19.02
N THR A 461 -5.53 27.72 19.52
CA THR A 461 -4.81 28.73 18.70
C THR A 461 -3.62 28.17 17.93
N ASP A 462 -2.80 27.31 18.58
CA ASP A 462 -1.54 26.83 18.01
C ASP A 462 -1.48 25.30 17.90
N LYS A 463 -2.40 24.60 18.54
CA LYS A 463 -2.40 23.13 18.63
C LYS A 463 -3.78 22.58 18.40
N VAL A 464 -3.81 21.37 17.89
CA VAL A 464 -4.99 20.52 17.80
C VAL A 464 -4.76 19.26 18.59
N THR A 465 -5.82 18.72 19.18
CA THR A 465 -5.79 17.44 19.89
C THR A 465 -6.83 16.52 19.26
N LEU A 466 -6.40 15.32 18.89
CA LEU A 466 -7.24 14.29 18.28
C LEU A 466 -7.34 13.10 19.25
N GLU A 467 -8.57 12.74 19.61
CA GLU A 467 -8.86 11.50 20.32
C GLU A 467 -8.67 10.30 19.39
N PRO A 468 -8.66 9.04 19.87
CA PRO A 468 -8.72 7.87 19.01
C PRO A 468 -9.87 7.98 17.99
N ASN A 469 -9.61 7.65 16.72
CA ASN A 469 -10.49 7.88 15.57
C ASN A 469 -10.79 9.35 15.25
N GLY A 470 -10.04 10.29 15.84
CA GLY A 470 -10.21 11.72 15.61
C GLY A 470 -9.80 12.14 14.19
N VAL A 471 -10.58 13.07 13.63
CA VAL A 471 -10.37 13.66 12.30
C VAL A 471 -10.55 15.17 12.33
N LEU A 472 -9.67 15.88 11.67
CA LEU A 472 -9.78 17.31 11.40
C LEU A 472 -9.56 17.57 9.91
N ALA A 473 -10.26 18.56 9.37
CA ALA A 473 -10.00 19.09 8.04
C ALA A 473 -9.97 20.61 8.04
N PHE A 474 -8.99 21.17 7.37
CA PHE A 474 -8.77 22.60 7.22
C PHE A 474 -8.74 22.99 5.74
N ARG A 475 -9.12 24.25 5.45
CA ARG A 475 -8.95 24.87 4.14
C ARG A 475 -8.18 26.17 4.27
N ARG A 476 -7.16 26.36 3.44
CA ARG A 476 -6.38 27.60 3.33
C ARG A 476 -6.17 28.03 1.90
#